data_b23a43be23c9d46467866924416346ea
#
_entry.id   b23a43be23c9d46467866924416346ea
#
_cell.length_a   1.000
_cell.length_b   1.000
_cell.length_c   1.000
_cell.angle_alpha   90.00
_cell.angle_beta   90.00
_cell.angle_gamma   90.00
#
_symmetry.space_group_name_H-M   'P 1'
#
loop_
_entity.id
_entity.type
_entity.pdbx_description
1 polymer ?
#
loop_
_entity_poly.entity_id
_entity_poly.type
_entity_poly.pdbx_seq_one_letter_code
_entity_poly.pdbx_strand_id
1 'polypeptide(L)' 'MHITVNIYAYLRRYLPAGEKLIFEKDWDMPQDVTVSQVLEKLHLPKEVRVTVLVNSNSVDSRAILKEGDIIHILPQLSGG' A
#
# COMPACT_ATOMS: atom_id res chain seq x y z
N MET A 1 13.56 2.35 -7.95
CA MET A 1 13.16 3.56 -7.23
C MET A 1 12.69 3.21 -5.83
N HIS A 2 12.81 4.15 -4.94
CA HIS A 2 12.38 3.96 -3.55
C HIS A 2 10.99 4.54 -3.31
N ILE A 3 10.16 3.78 -2.62
CA ILE A 3 8.87 4.26 -2.15
C ILE A 3 8.72 3.88 -0.67
N THR A 4 7.88 4.60 0.05
CA THR A 4 7.57 4.30 1.43
C THR A 4 6.13 3.85 1.51
N VAL A 5 5.88 2.73 2.18
CA VAL A 5 4.54 2.16 2.30
C VAL A 5 4.14 2.11 3.77
N ASN A 6 3.03 2.77 4.09
CA ASN A 6 2.45 2.77 5.42
C ASN A 6 1.15 1.99 5.38
N ILE A 7 1.03 0.99 6.24
CA ILE A 7 -0.16 0.14 6.30
C ILE A 7 -0.83 0.37 7.65
N TYR A 8 -2.12 0.65 7.62
CA TYR A 8 -2.86 1.10 8.79
C TYR A 8 -3.85 0.08 9.32
N ALA A 9 -4.10 0.19 10.63
CA ALA A 9 -5.15 -0.53 11.31
C ALA A 9 -5.04 -2.04 11.15
N TYR A 10 -6.17 -2.73 11.08
CA TYR A 10 -6.18 -4.18 11.05
C TYR A 10 -5.59 -4.77 9.77
N LEU A 11 -5.33 -3.97 8.75
CA LEU A 11 -4.75 -4.49 7.51
C LEU A 11 -3.39 -5.14 7.76
N ARG A 12 -2.71 -4.73 8.79
CA ARG A 12 -1.39 -5.30 9.12
C ARG A 12 -1.45 -6.78 9.46
N ARG A 13 -2.61 -7.29 9.84
CA ARG A 13 -2.76 -8.72 10.16
C ARG A 13 -2.52 -9.61 8.95
N TYR A 14 -2.67 -9.08 7.75
CA TYR A 14 -2.48 -9.86 6.54
C TYR A 14 -1.03 -9.93 6.09
N LEU A 15 -0.14 -9.19 6.72
CA LEU A 15 1.27 -9.18 6.37
C LEU A 15 1.96 -10.42 6.93
N PRO A 16 3.08 -10.85 6.31
CA PRO A 16 3.89 -11.91 6.90
C PRO A 16 4.25 -11.58 8.35
N ALA A 17 4.42 -12.64 9.16
CA ALA A 17 4.59 -12.45 10.60
C ALA A 17 5.68 -11.45 10.97
N GLY A 18 6.81 -11.49 10.27
CA GLY A 18 7.91 -10.58 10.59
C GLY A 18 7.63 -9.13 10.25
N GLU A 19 6.66 -8.88 9.37
CA GLU A 19 6.35 -7.53 8.91
C GLU A 19 5.17 -6.91 9.63
N LYS A 20 4.43 -7.69 10.39
CA LYS A 20 3.25 -7.18 11.09
C LYS A 20 3.58 -6.08 12.09
N LEU A 21 4.83 -6.05 12.54
CA LEU A 21 5.27 -5.06 13.50
C LEU A 21 5.81 -3.78 12.85
N ILE A 22 5.89 -3.77 11.55
CA ILE A 22 6.43 -2.64 10.80
C ILE A 22 5.29 -1.80 10.25
N PHE A 23 5.18 -0.57 10.73
CA PHE A 23 4.16 0.37 10.28
C PHE A 23 4.51 0.98 8.94
N GLU A 24 5.80 1.20 8.74
CA GLU A 24 6.31 1.90 7.60
C GLU A 24 7.41 1.06 6.99
N LYS A 25 7.35 0.89 5.69
CA LYS A 25 8.34 0.08 5.00
C LYS A 25 8.86 0.82 3.78
N ASP A 26 10.19 0.86 3.69
CA ASP A 26 10.89 1.40 2.54
C ASP A 26 11.11 0.28 1.54
N TRP A 27 10.60 0.46 0.35
CA TRP A 27 10.73 -0.55 -0.69
C TRP A 27 11.44 -0.01 -1.90
N ASP A 28 12.32 -0.84 -2.45
CA ASP A 28 12.97 -0.58 -3.72
C ASP A 28 12.14 -1.28 -4.79
N MET A 29 11.50 -0.49 -5.65
CA MET A 29 10.58 -1.01 -6.66
C MET A 29 11.05 -0.63 -8.06
N PRO A 30 10.63 -1.39 -9.08
CA PRO A 30 10.96 -1.04 -10.46
C PRO A 30 10.37 0.31 -10.86
N GLN A 31 10.94 0.91 -11.88
CA GLN A 31 10.38 2.10 -12.48
C GLN A 31 8.96 1.82 -12.97
N ASP A 32 8.11 2.84 -12.90
CA ASP A 32 6.74 2.77 -13.39
C ASP A 32 5.88 1.72 -12.71
N VAL A 33 6.22 1.35 -11.47
CA VAL A 33 5.41 0.43 -10.69
C VAL A 33 4.06 1.08 -10.40
N THR A 34 3.00 0.28 -10.44
CA THR A 34 1.65 0.78 -10.15
C THR A 34 1.24 0.44 -8.73
N VAL A 35 0.20 1.14 -8.26
CA VAL A 35 -0.40 0.84 -6.96
C VAL A 35 -0.81 -0.63 -6.88
N SER A 36 -1.41 -1.15 -7.96
CA SER A 36 -1.81 -2.55 -8.02
C SER A 36 -0.66 -3.51 -7.75
N GLN A 37 0.51 -3.23 -8.31
CA GLN A 37 1.68 -4.06 -8.11
C GLN A 37 2.19 -4.00 -6.67
N VAL A 38 2.08 -2.84 -6.04
CA VAL A 38 2.44 -2.72 -4.63
C VAL A 38 1.48 -3.55 -3.77
N LEU A 39 0.19 -3.48 -4.06
CA LEU A 39 -0.80 -4.26 -3.31
C LEU A 39 -0.57 -5.76 -3.48
N GLU A 40 -0.21 -6.20 -4.68
CA GLU A 40 0.12 -7.60 -4.90
C GLU A 40 1.30 -8.04 -4.07
N LYS A 41 2.30 -7.18 -3.94
CA LYS A 41 3.49 -7.50 -3.15
C LYS A 41 3.15 -7.67 -1.67
N LEU A 42 2.10 -6.99 -1.21
CA LEU A 42 1.65 -7.11 0.17
C LEU A 42 0.87 -8.40 0.44
N HIS A 43 0.45 -9.09 -0.60
CA HIS A 43 -0.33 -10.32 -0.47
C HIS A 43 -1.63 -10.15 0.30
N LEU A 44 -2.27 -9.00 0.14
CA LEU A 44 -3.56 -8.78 0.76
C LEU A 44 -4.63 -9.60 0.04
N PRO A 45 -5.58 -10.20 0.78
CA PRO A 45 -6.68 -10.92 0.14
C PRO A 45 -7.50 -10.00 -0.76
N LYS A 46 -7.99 -10.54 -1.85
CA LYS A 46 -8.76 -9.75 -2.82
C LYS A 46 -10.07 -9.21 -2.22
N GLU A 47 -10.60 -9.89 -1.22
CA GLU A 47 -11.83 -9.45 -0.57
C GLU A 47 -11.62 -8.23 0.30
N VAL A 48 -10.39 -7.96 0.66
CA VAL A 48 -10.08 -6.81 1.53
C VAL A 48 -10.06 -5.55 0.67
N ARG A 49 -10.94 -4.62 1.00
CA ARG A 49 -10.99 -3.36 0.29
C ARG A 49 -10.14 -2.33 0.99
N VAL A 50 -9.37 -1.61 0.20
CA VAL A 50 -8.46 -0.62 0.75
C VAL A 50 -8.62 0.70 0.02
N THR A 51 -8.29 1.76 0.74
CA THR A 51 -8.14 3.09 0.17
C THR A 51 -6.66 3.38 0.10
N VAL A 52 -6.18 3.84 -1.03
CA VAL A 52 -4.77 4.14 -1.21
C VAL A 52 -4.59 5.63 -1.44
N LEU A 53 -3.73 6.22 -0.63
CA LEU A 53 -3.32 7.61 -0.80
C LEU A 53 -1.85 7.64 -1.20
N VAL A 54 -1.53 8.45 -2.18
CA VAL A 54 -0.14 8.70 -2.55
C VAL A 54 0.13 10.17 -2.30
N ASN A 55 1.04 10.44 -1.37
CA ASN A 55 1.36 11.81 -0.96
C ASN A 55 0.11 12.61 -0.61
N SER A 56 -0.82 11.97 0.11
CA SER A 56 -2.07 12.55 0.59
C SER A 56 -3.17 12.70 -0.46
N ASN A 57 -2.95 12.18 -1.66
CA ASN A 57 -3.97 12.22 -2.71
C ASN A 57 -4.53 10.83 -2.94
N SER A 58 -5.85 10.72 -2.98
CA SER A 58 -6.50 9.45 -3.27
C SER A 58 -6.24 9.06 -4.72
N VAL A 59 -5.86 7.81 -4.93
CA VAL A 59 -5.55 7.31 -6.27
C VAL A 59 -6.17 5.93 -6.46
N ASP A 60 -6.31 5.52 -7.72
CA ASP A 60 -6.79 4.17 -8.00
C ASP A 60 -5.61 3.21 -8.21
N SER A 61 -5.94 1.93 -8.43
CA SER A 61 -4.92 0.88 -8.52
C SER A 61 -4.03 1.00 -9.76
N ARG A 62 -4.43 1.78 -10.74
CA ARG A 62 -3.66 1.95 -11.96
C ARG A 62 -2.66 3.09 -11.89
N ALA A 63 -2.69 3.86 -10.82
CA ALA A 63 -1.77 5.00 -10.69
C ALA A 63 -0.32 4.53 -10.71
N ILE A 64 0.51 5.25 -11.44
CA ILE A 64 1.94 4.96 -11.55
C ILE A 64 2.66 5.74 -10.47
N LEU A 65 3.54 5.04 -9.75
CA LEU A 65 4.29 5.64 -8.64
C LEU A 65 5.60 6.23 -9.13
N LYS A 66 6.12 7.16 -8.34
CA LYS A 66 7.37 7.85 -8.64
C LYS A 66 8.33 7.75 -7.48
N GLU A 67 9.59 8.02 -7.78
CA GLU A 67 10.63 8.02 -6.77
C GLU A 67 10.24 8.90 -5.58
N GLY A 68 10.36 8.35 -4.39
CA GLY A 68 10.08 9.09 -3.16
C GLY A 68 8.62 9.17 -2.76
N ASP A 69 7.73 8.54 -3.53
CA ASP A 69 6.31 8.56 -3.16
C ASP A 69 6.08 7.87 -1.83
N ILE A 70 5.14 8.43 -1.07
CA ILE A 70 4.72 7.86 0.21
C ILE A 70 3.30 7.35 0.03
N ILE A 71 3.15 6.03 0.16
CA ILE A 71 1.88 5.37 -0.06
C ILE A 71 1.25 5.03 1.28
N HIS A 72 0.00 5.42 1.48
CA HIS A 72 -0.76 5.07 2.67
C HIS A 72 -1.87 4.11 2.28
N ILE A 73 -1.90 2.95 2.90
CA ILE A 73 -2.91 1.93 2.64
C ILE A 73 -3.78 1.80 3.87
N LEU A 74 -5.03 2.19 3.73
CA LEU A 74 -6.00 2.23 4.82
C LEU A 74 -7.16 1.30 4.51
N PRO A 75 -7.82 0.78 5.55
CA PRO A 75 -9.05 0.04 5.32
C PRO A 75 -10.10 0.97 4.73
N GLN A 76 -10.80 0.47 3.72
CA GLN A 76 -11.92 1.24 3.17
C GLN A 76 -13.08 1.13 4.15
N LEU A 77 -13.59 2.26 4.59
CA LEU A 77 -14.74 2.26 5.46
C LEU A 77 -15.96 1.86 4.66
N SER A 78 -16.63 0.84 5.13
CA SER A 78 -17.84 0.39 4.48
C SER A 78 -18.97 1.36 4.83
N GLY A 79 -19.97 1.34 4.06
CA GLY A 79 -21.06 2.26 4.25
C GLY A 79 -20.93 3.35 3.24
N GLY A 80 -19.80 3.32 2.71
CA GLY A 80 -19.69 4.02 1.49
C GLY A 80 -20.07 3.04 0.47
#